data_1024f97063fd104766fc8daae72d9ebd
#
_entry.id   1024f97063fd104766fc8daae72d9ebd
#
_cell.length_a   1.000
_cell.length_b   1.000
_cell.length_c   1.000
_cell.angle_alpha   90.00
_cell.angle_beta   90.00
_cell.angle_gamma   90.00
#
_symmetry.space_group_name_H-M   'P 1'
#
loop_
_entity.id
_entity.type
_entity.pdbx_description
1 polymer ?
#
loop_
_entity_poly.entity_id
_entity_poly.type
_entity_poly.pdbx_seq_one_letter_code
_entity_poly.pdbx_strand_id
1 'polypeptide(L)'
;MPDGPTVLRILLGTQLRRLREARGITAQEAAREIRASESKISRMELGRNAVREVDIADLLTLYGITDPAEREQLLSLASQANQPGWWHRYQDVLPSWFQAYIGLEESAESIRSYDMQFVPGLLQTEEYAAAVIALGEFSLEETERLVFLRKERQRRFSSGCLRLTAVIDENALRRPFAEPALMRAQLEYLLDICDRPAFTLQVRPLATGAHVAPASFSILKFASAELPDVVYVEQLTSAMYLDKAADVVRYTAAMDRISATSATPNQSKEIIRALLKEMEGS
;
A
#
# COMPACT_ATOMS: atom_id res chain seq x y z
N MET A 1 -3.62 -13.92 10.05
CA MET A 1 -2.27 -13.45 10.37
C MET A 1 -2.42 -12.34 11.40
N PRO A 2 -1.54 -12.21 12.39
CA PRO A 2 -1.56 -11.01 13.22
C PRO A 2 -1.31 -9.79 12.35
N ASP A 3 -2.00 -8.69 12.68
CA ASP A 3 -1.83 -7.42 11.97
C ASP A 3 -0.39 -6.90 12.11
N GLY A 4 0.16 -6.32 11.05
CA GLY A 4 1.49 -5.72 11.07
C GLY A 4 1.56 -4.46 11.94
N PRO A 5 2.76 -4.04 12.39
CA PRO A 5 2.92 -2.93 13.33
C PRO A 5 2.33 -1.61 12.85
N THR A 6 2.28 -1.37 11.54
CA THR A 6 1.66 -0.16 10.97
C THR A 6 0.15 -0.14 11.20
N VAL A 7 -0.51 -1.27 10.97
CA VAL A 7 -1.95 -1.42 11.18
C VAL A 7 -2.29 -1.35 12.66
N LEU A 8 -1.49 -1.99 13.52
CA LEU A 8 -1.67 -1.90 14.97
C LEU A 8 -1.56 -0.45 15.49
N ARG A 9 -0.67 0.38 14.89
CA ARG A 9 -0.60 1.82 15.21
C ARG A 9 -1.85 2.58 14.80
N ILE A 10 -2.42 2.27 13.64
CA ILE A 10 -3.66 2.91 13.17
C ILE A 10 -4.84 2.51 14.06
N LEU A 11 -4.96 1.23 14.40
CA LEU A 11 -5.98 0.73 15.33
C LEU A 11 -5.89 1.41 16.69
N LEU A 12 -4.70 1.42 17.29
CA LEU A 12 -4.45 2.10 18.56
C LEU A 12 -4.83 3.58 18.48
N GLY A 13 -4.38 4.27 17.43
CA GLY A 13 -4.66 5.69 17.22
C GLY A 13 -6.15 5.97 17.10
N THR A 14 -6.89 5.15 16.35
CA THR A 14 -8.34 5.24 16.20
C THR A 14 -9.05 5.04 17.55
N GLN A 15 -8.63 4.06 18.33
CA GLN A 15 -9.21 3.81 19.66
C GLN A 15 -8.93 4.99 20.62
N LEU A 16 -7.69 5.49 20.66
CA LEU A 16 -7.32 6.65 21.47
C LEU A 16 -8.16 7.87 21.11
N ARG A 17 -8.33 8.14 19.83
CA ARG A 17 -9.17 9.26 19.35
C ARG A 17 -10.62 9.08 19.79
N ARG A 18 -11.19 7.89 19.63
CA ARG A 18 -12.57 7.59 20.06
C ARG A 18 -12.76 7.80 21.56
N LEU A 19 -11.82 7.33 22.37
CA LEU A 19 -11.84 7.50 23.83
C LEU A 19 -11.77 8.99 24.22
N ARG A 20 -10.87 9.75 23.58
CA ARG A 20 -10.73 11.20 23.79
C ARG A 20 -12.03 11.94 23.45
N GLU A 21 -12.57 11.70 22.26
CA GLU A 21 -13.79 12.36 21.77
C GLU A 21 -15.01 11.99 22.63
N ALA A 22 -15.13 10.75 23.08
CA ALA A 22 -16.20 10.30 23.97
C ALA A 22 -16.18 11.01 25.33
N ARG A 23 -15.03 11.56 25.75
CA ARG A 23 -14.89 12.36 26.99
C ARG A 23 -14.97 13.87 26.72
N GLY A 24 -15.16 14.29 25.47
CA GLY A 24 -15.18 15.70 25.09
C GLY A 24 -13.84 16.40 25.25
N ILE A 25 -12.73 15.64 25.35
CA ILE A 25 -11.37 16.17 25.53
C ILE A 25 -10.84 16.62 24.17
N THR A 26 -10.26 17.82 24.11
CA THR A 26 -9.62 18.34 22.92
C THR A 26 -8.23 17.75 22.71
N ALA A 27 -7.73 17.74 21.47
CA ALA A 27 -6.35 17.32 21.18
C ALA A 27 -5.32 18.18 21.93
N GLN A 28 -5.64 19.45 22.18
CA GLN A 28 -4.80 20.36 22.95
C GLN A 28 -4.70 19.97 24.44
N GLU A 29 -5.79 19.57 25.07
CA GLU A 29 -5.81 19.09 26.46
C GLU A 29 -5.03 17.78 26.58
N ALA A 30 -5.25 16.83 25.66
CA ALA A 30 -4.49 15.58 25.60
C ALA A 30 -2.98 15.84 25.42
N ALA A 31 -2.63 16.82 24.58
CA ALA A 31 -1.23 17.20 24.36
C ALA A 31 -0.57 17.76 25.64
N ARG A 32 -1.29 18.57 26.42
CA ARG A 32 -0.78 19.11 27.70
C ARG A 32 -0.47 17.99 28.70
N GLU A 33 -1.32 16.97 28.78
CA GLU A 33 -1.15 15.84 29.69
C GLU A 33 0.20 15.15 29.47
N ILE A 34 0.52 14.83 28.20
CA ILE A 34 1.77 14.13 27.87
C ILE A 34 2.94 15.10 27.53
N ARG A 35 2.79 16.40 27.85
CA ARG A 35 3.80 17.45 27.60
C ARG A 35 4.26 17.48 26.14
N ALA A 36 3.31 17.43 25.22
CA ALA A 36 3.55 17.36 23.78
C ALA A 36 2.82 18.48 23.02
N SER A 37 2.99 18.52 21.70
CA SER A 37 2.22 19.38 20.81
C SER A 37 0.92 18.71 20.36
N GLU A 38 -0.07 19.51 20.02
CA GLU A 38 -1.31 19.03 19.41
C GLU A 38 -1.04 18.21 18.13
N SER A 39 -0.05 18.61 17.33
CA SER A 39 0.42 17.86 16.16
C SER A 39 0.92 16.46 16.51
N LYS A 40 1.50 16.25 17.71
CA LYS A 40 1.92 14.92 18.16
C LYS A 40 0.70 14.05 18.45
N ILE A 41 -0.32 14.56 19.11
CA ILE A 41 -1.59 13.86 19.36
C ILE A 41 -2.23 13.49 18.01
N SER A 42 -2.37 14.44 17.09
CA SER A 42 -2.94 14.18 15.77
C SER A 42 -2.20 13.07 15.02
N ARG A 43 -0.85 13.10 15.00
CA ARG A 43 -0.07 12.04 14.35
C ARG A 43 -0.19 10.69 15.06
N MET A 44 -0.30 10.68 16.39
CA MET A 44 -0.53 9.47 17.19
C MET A 44 -1.90 8.87 16.87
N GLU A 45 -2.94 9.68 16.85
CA GLU A 45 -4.31 9.25 16.53
C GLU A 45 -4.47 8.78 15.08
N LEU A 46 -3.60 9.24 14.17
CA LEU A 46 -3.53 8.79 12.78
C LEU A 46 -2.56 7.58 12.58
N GLY A 47 -1.97 7.06 13.66
CA GLY A 47 -1.03 5.94 13.59
C GLY A 47 0.27 6.23 12.81
N ARG A 48 0.62 7.52 12.60
CA ARG A 48 1.74 7.93 11.75
C ARG A 48 3.11 7.81 12.42
N ASN A 49 3.16 7.74 13.75
CA ASN A 49 4.40 7.69 14.53
C ASN A 49 4.34 6.56 15.55
N ALA A 50 5.51 6.04 15.90
CA ALA A 50 5.64 5.20 17.09
C ALA A 50 5.20 5.98 18.35
N VAL A 51 4.66 5.27 19.33
CA VAL A 51 4.10 5.82 20.55
C VAL A 51 4.90 5.34 21.77
N ARG A 52 5.13 6.21 22.76
CA ARG A 52 5.73 5.76 24.02
C ARG A 52 4.62 5.18 24.90
N GLU A 53 4.85 4.00 25.47
CA GLU A 53 3.88 3.34 26.37
C GLU A 53 3.47 4.24 27.54
N VAL A 54 4.40 5.05 28.08
CA VAL A 54 4.12 6.01 29.14
C VAL A 54 3.12 7.09 28.67
N ASP A 55 3.25 7.61 27.42
CA ASP A 55 2.30 8.58 26.89
C ASP A 55 0.90 7.96 26.76
N ILE A 56 0.82 6.68 26.37
CA ILE A 56 -0.45 5.96 26.28
C ILE A 56 -1.05 5.78 27.68
N ALA A 57 -0.27 5.36 28.68
CA ALA A 57 -0.73 5.19 30.05
C ALA A 57 -1.31 6.48 30.64
N ASP A 58 -0.64 7.62 30.40
CA ASP A 58 -1.08 8.96 30.83
C ASP A 58 -2.40 9.35 30.14
N LEU A 59 -2.48 9.15 28.81
CA LEU A 59 -3.71 9.43 28.05
C LEU A 59 -4.89 8.56 28.50
N LEU A 60 -4.68 7.26 28.76
CA LEU A 60 -5.72 6.38 29.28
C LEU A 60 -6.24 6.84 30.65
N THR A 61 -5.34 7.37 31.49
CA THR A 61 -5.71 7.95 32.78
C THR A 61 -6.57 9.22 32.58
N LEU A 62 -6.13 10.12 31.69
CA LEU A 62 -6.88 11.32 31.33
C LEU A 62 -8.27 10.99 30.75
N TYR A 63 -8.37 9.96 29.90
CA TYR A 63 -9.63 9.51 29.28
C TYR A 63 -10.51 8.70 30.27
N GLY A 64 -10.04 8.49 31.50
CA GLY A 64 -10.82 7.84 32.55
C GLY A 64 -11.02 6.34 32.33
N ILE A 65 -10.06 5.70 31.67
CA ILE A 65 -10.03 4.25 31.53
C ILE A 65 -9.39 3.66 32.77
N THR A 66 -10.23 3.12 33.65
CA THR A 66 -9.84 2.58 34.97
C THR A 66 -9.84 1.06 35.04
N ASP A 67 -10.51 0.38 34.10
CA ASP A 67 -10.52 -1.08 34.04
C ASP A 67 -9.11 -1.60 33.72
N PRO A 68 -8.50 -2.44 34.61
CA PRO A 68 -7.17 -2.96 34.39
C PRO A 68 -7.04 -3.81 33.12
N ALA A 69 -8.08 -4.56 32.75
CA ALA A 69 -8.06 -5.43 31.58
C ALA A 69 -8.07 -4.59 30.27
N GLU A 70 -8.90 -3.55 30.22
CA GLU A 70 -8.95 -2.63 29.07
C GLU A 70 -7.61 -1.86 28.91
N ARG A 71 -7.03 -1.41 30.03
CA ARG A 71 -5.72 -0.73 30.02
C ARG A 71 -4.61 -1.65 29.52
N GLU A 72 -4.55 -2.88 30.01
CA GLU A 72 -3.55 -3.87 29.61
C GLU A 72 -3.66 -4.19 28.11
N GLN A 73 -4.86 -4.33 27.58
CA GLN A 73 -5.08 -4.55 26.15
C GLN A 73 -4.52 -3.39 25.31
N LEU A 74 -4.78 -2.14 25.68
CA LEU A 74 -4.30 -0.97 24.94
C LEU A 74 -2.79 -0.77 25.07
N LEU A 75 -2.20 -1.05 26.22
CA LEU A 75 -0.74 -1.01 26.41
C LEU A 75 -0.05 -2.14 25.65
N SER A 76 -0.60 -3.34 25.65
CA SER A 76 -0.10 -4.47 24.85
C SER A 76 -0.15 -4.14 23.35
N LEU A 77 -1.26 -3.54 22.89
CA LEU A 77 -1.40 -3.07 21.51
C LEU A 77 -0.33 -2.02 21.17
N ALA A 78 -0.03 -1.07 22.08
CA ALA A 78 1.01 -0.08 21.91
C ALA A 78 2.41 -0.71 21.80
N SER A 79 2.70 -1.69 22.64
CA SER A 79 3.95 -2.44 22.61
C SER A 79 4.15 -3.18 21.28
N GLN A 80 3.12 -3.90 20.81
CA GLN A 80 3.14 -4.62 19.54
C GLN A 80 3.25 -3.65 18.34
N ALA A 81 2.54 -2.52 18.38
CA ALA A 81 2.60 -1.47 17.36
C ALA A 81 3.98 -0.83 17.22
N ASN A 82 4.81 -0.87 18.27
CA ASN A 82 6.16 -0.35 18.26
C ASN A 82 7.21 -1.35 17.75
N GLN A 83 6.84 -2.63 17.56
CA GLN A 83 7.78 -3.61 17.01
C GLN A 83 8.20 -3.20 15.60
N PRO A 84 9.49 -3.33 15.25
CA PRO A 84 9.92 -3.04 13.90
C PRO A 84 9.33 -4.08 12.93
N GLY A 85 8.72 -3.61 11.83
CA GLY A 85 8.35 -4.50 10.72
C GLY A 85 9.60 -5.07 10.03
N TRP A 86 9.46 -6.21 9.33
CA TRP A 86 10.56 -6.87 8.63
C TRP A 86 11.27 -5.95 7.62
N TRP A 87 10.59 -4.93 7.09
CA TRP A 87 11.13 -3.93 6.15
C TRP A 87 12.06 -2.91 6.82
N HIS A 88 12.09 -2.86 8.14
CA HIS A 88 12.94 -1.93 8.89
C HIS A 88 14.44 -2.09 8.56
N ARG A 89 14.87 -3.31 8.20
CA ARG A 89 16.25 -3.58 7.74
C ARG A 89 16.63 -2.88 6.42
N TYR A 90 15.66 -2.27 5.74
CA TYR A 90 15.84 -1.50 4.50
C TYR A 90 15.63 0.01 4.70
N GLN A 91 15.50 0.48 5.94
CA GLN A 91 15.16 1.87 6.26
C GLN A 91 16.14 2.90 5.71
N ASP A 92 17.39 2.53 5.47
CA ASP A 92 18.46 3.35 4.92
C ASP A 92 18.32 3.58 3.40
N VAL A 93 17.68 2.67 2.68
CA VAL A 93 17.43 2.75 1.23
C VAL A 93 15.97 3.05 0.88
N LEU A 94 15.08 3.07 1.88
CA LEU A 94 13.65 3.32 1.69
C LEU A 94 13.24 4.69 2.19
N PRO A 95 12.52 5.48 1.38
CA PRO A 95 11.85 6.67 1.88
C PRO A 95 10.86 6.31 3.00
N SER A 96 10.79 7.15 4.04
CA SER A 96 9.91 6.91 5.20
C SER A 96 8.43 6.74 4.81
N TRP A 97 7.98 7.46 3.79
CA TRP A 97 6.62 7.34 3.28
C TRP A 97 6.36 5.97 2.64
N PHE A 98 7.35 5.34 1.98
CA PHE A 98 7.16 4.02 1.39
C PHE A 98 7.19 2.88 2.43
N GLN A 99 7.91 3.07 3.55
CA GLN A 99 7.86 2.13 4.68
C GLN A 99 6.43 1.98 5.24
N ALA A 100 5.68 3.09 5.31
CA ALA A 100 4.28 3.06 5.72
C ALA A 100 3.42 2.24 4.75
N TYR A 101 3.65 2.39 3.43
CA TYR A 101 2.95 1.61 2.40
C TYR A 101 3.20 0.11 2.57
N ILE A 102 4.45 -0.32 2.75
CA ILE A 102 4.79 -1.74 2.94
C ILE A 102 4.03 -2.32 4.14
N GLY A 103 3.95 -1.59 5.25
CA GLY A 103 3.23 -2.05 6.42
C GLY A 103 1.71 -2.13 6.22
N LEU A 104 1.12 -1.24 5.42
CA LEU A 104 -0.29 -1.33 5.02
C LEU A 104 -0.51 -2.49 4.03
N GLU A 105 0.35 -2.64 3.02
CA GLU A 105 0.30 -3.72 2.04
C GLU A 105 0.37 -5.09 2.73
N GLU A 106 1.23 -5.24 3.75
CA GLU A 106 1.36 -6.48 4.52
C GLU A 106 0.07 -6.86 5.23
N SER A 107 -0.68 -5.91 5.73
CA SER A 107 -1.91 -6.13 6.48
C SER A 107 -3.17 -6.12 5.60
N ALA A 108 -3.06 -5.71 4.35
CA ALA A 108 -4.21 -5.63 3.44
C ALA A 108 -4.79 -7.03 3.13
N GLU A 109 -6.10 -7.17 3.16
CA GLU A 109 -6.83 -8.33 2.65
C GLU A 109 -6.91 -8.31 1.13
N SER A 110 -7.11 -7.10 0.58
CA SER A 110 -7.12 -6.91 -0.88
C SER A 110 -6.55 -5.57 -1.30
N ILE A 111 -5.94 -5.55 -2.48
CA ILE A 111 -5.45 -4.34 -3.14
C ILE A 111 -6.06 -4.27 -4.53
N ARG A 112 -6.58 -3.08 -4.88
CA ARG A 112 -6.96 -2.73 -6.24
C ARG A 112 -6.02 -1.64 -6.71
N SER A 113 -5.25 -1.89 -7.78
CA SER A 113 -4.33 -0.90 -8.33
C SER A 113 -4.70 -0.52 -9.76
N TYR A 114 -4.43 0.74 -10.09
CA TYR A 114 -4.41 1.26 -11.46
C TYR A 114 -3.04 1.85 -11.73
N ASP A 115 -2.36 1.31 -12.73
CA ASP A 115 -0.96 1.61 -13.04
C ASP A 115 -0.81 2.03 -14.50
N MET A 116 -0.23 3.24 -14.70
CA MET A 116 -0.15 3.90 -16.01
C MET A 116 1.22 3.80 -16.66
N GLN A 117 2.28 3.66 -15.87
CA GLN A 117 3.65 3.83 -16.34
C GLN A 117 4.45 2.53 -16.34
N PHE A 118 4.27 1.70 -15.32
CA PHE A 118 4.98 0.44 -15.14
C PHE A 118 4.01 -0.66 -14.71
N VAL A 119 4.43 -1.91 -14.86
CA VAL A 119 3.77 -3.04 -14.22
C VAL A 119 3.83 -2.86 -12.70
N PRO A 120 2.74 -3.10 -11.93
CA PRO A 120 2.75 -3.01 -10.47
C PRO A 120 3.88 -3.80 -9.83
N GLY A 121 4.51 -3.28 -8.77
CA GLY A 121 5.68 -3.88 -8.15
C GLY A 121 5.48 -5.33 -7.68
N LEU A 122 4.27 -5.71 -7.28
CA LEU A 122 3.93 -7.09 -6.89
C LEU A 122 3.90 -8.08 -8.06
N LEU A 123 3.89 -7.57 -9.30
CA LEU A 123 3.74 -8.35 -10.54
C LEU A 123 4.99 -8.29 -11.43
N GLN A 124 6.09 -7.73 -10.94
CA GLN A 124 7.33 -7.59 -11.71
C GLN A 124 8.20 -8.84 -11.61
N THR A 125 8.87 -9.22 -12.71
CA THR A 125 10.03 -10.13 -12.64
C THR A 125 11.20 -9.43 -11.95
N GLU A 126 12.22 -10.18 -11.57
CA GLU A 126 13.40 -9.62 -10.90
C GLU A 126 14.15 -8.65 -11.80
N GLU A 127 14.33 -9.01 -13.06
CA GLU A 127 15.02 -8.20 -14.07
C GLU A 127 14.23 -6.93 -14.40
N TYR A 128 12.90 -7.04 -14.52
CA TYR A 128 12.03 -5.86 -14.71
C TYR A 128 12.09 -4.92 -13.50
N ALA A 129 12.07 -5.48 -12.31
CA ALA A 129 12.19 -4.70 -11.07
C ALA A 129 13.53 -3.97 -10.99
N ALA A 130 14.64 -4.65 -11.33
CA ALA A 130 15.96 -4.05 -11.37
C ALA A 130 16.03 -2.90 -12.39
N ALA A 131 15.48 -3.09 -13.59
CA ALA A 131 15.45 -2.07 -14.64
C ALA A 131 14.62 -0.84 -14.22
N VAL A 132 13.46 -1.04 -13.57
CA VAL A 132 12.63 0.08 -13.07
C VAL A 132 13.36 0.84 -11.95
N ILE A 133 13.99 0.13 -11.02
CA ILE A 133 14.72 0.75 -9.90
C ILE A 133 15.92 1.53 -10.43
N ALA A 134 16.63 1.00 -11.43
CA ALA A 134 17.78 1.65 -12.07
C ALA A 134 17.44 2.95 -12.81
N LEU A 135 16.16 3.27 -13.04
CA LEU A 135 15.74 4.60 -13.52
C LEU A 135 15.90 5.69 -12.46
N GLY A 136 16.03 5.30 -11.19
CA GLY A 136 16.32 6.20 -10.08
C GLY A 136 17.83 6.41 -9.89
N GLU A 137 18.17 7.30 -8.95
CA GLU A 137 19.56 7.62 -8.60
C GLU A 137 20.06 6.70 -7.48
N PHE A 138 20.05 5.37 -7.70
CA PHE A 138 20.50 4.36 -6.75
C PHE A 138 21.84 3.74 -7.19
N SER A 139 22.71 3.45 -6.24
CA SER A 139 23.90 2.62 -6.47
C SER A 139 23.49 1.18 -6.83
N LEU A 140 24.44 0.39 -7.33
CA LEU A 140 24.20 -1.03 -7.62
C LEU A 140 23.78 -1.80 -6.35
N GLU A 141 24.44 -1.57 -5.22
CA GLU A 141 24.12 -2.20 -3.95
C GLU A 141 22.70 -1.85 -3.46
N GLU A 142 22.33 -0.56 -3.53
CA GLU A 142 20.97 -0.12 -3.19
C GLU A 142 19.92 -0.74 -4.12
N THR A 143 20.22 -0.82 -5.41
CA THR A 143 19.34 -1.46 -6.41
C THR A 143 19.11 -2.93 -6.06
N GLU A 144 20.15 -3.70 -5.78
CA GLU A 144 20.05 -5.12 -5.37
C GLU A 144 19.20 -5.27 -4.10
N ARG A 145 19.40 -4.42 -3.10
CA ARG A 145 18.62 -4.44 -1.86
C ARG A 145 17.15 -4.09 -2.10
N LEU A 146 16.85 -3.12 -2.96
CA LEU A 146 15.48 -2.76 -3.33
C LEU A 146 14.78 -3.85 -4.15
N VAL A 147 15.50 -4.54 -5.02
CA VAL A 147 15.00 -5.73 -5.74
C VAL A 147 14.67 -6.84 -4.74
N PHE A 148 15.57 -7.10 -3.79
CA PHE A 148 15.33 -8.11 -2.76
C PHE A 148 14.11 -7.78 -1.89
N LEU A 149 13.97 -6.54 -1.47
CA LEU A 149 12.76 -6.06 -0.78
C LEU A 149 11.50 -6.33 -1.60
N ARG A 150 11.53 -6.06 -2.91
CA ARG A 150 10.38 -6.31 -3.80
C ARG A 150 10.00 -7.78 -3.84
N LYS A 151 10.98 -8.68 -3.90
CA LYS A 151 10.77 -10.14 -3.82
C LYS A 151 10.15 -10.56 -2.49
N GLU A 152 10.58 -9.98 -1.38
CA GLU A 152 9.98 -10.24 -0.07
C GLU A 152 8.49 -9.86 -0.03
N ARG A 153 8.13 -8.69 -0.58
CA ARG A 153 6.74 -8.25 -0.71
C ARG A 153 5.91 -9.21 -1.58
N GLN A 154 6.47 -9.68 -2.69
CA GLN A 154 5.80 -10.61 -3.60
C GLN A 154 5.51 -11.98 -2.98
N ARG A 155 6.28 -12.42 -1.97
CA ARG A 155 6.03 -13.70 -1.27
C ARG A 155 4.63 -13.78 -0.69
N ARG A 156 4.13 -12.69 -0.11
CA ARG A 156 2.79 -12.63 0.46
C ARG A 156 1.70 -12.78 -0.61
N PHE A 157 1.87 -12.10 -1.74
CA PHE A 157 0.98 -12.27 -2.89
C PHE A 157 1.02 -13.71 -3.40
N SER A 158 2.21 -14.29 -3.53
CA SER A 158 2.41 -15.66 -4.00
C SER A 158 1.82 -16.72 -3.05
N SER A 159 1.72 -16.44 -1.75
CA SER A 159 1.10 -17.34 -0.76
C SER A 159 -0.43 -17.33 -0.81
N GLY A 160 -1.05 -16.47 -1.62
CA GLY A 160 -2.51 -16.33 -1.72
C GLY A 160 -3.18 -15.62 -0.53
N CYS A 161 -2.41 -15.04 0.37
CA CYS A 161 -2.93 -14.29 1.53
C CYS A 161 -3.46 -12.90 1.16
N LEU A 162 -3.11 -12.40 -0.03
CA LEU A 162 -3.50 -11.09 -0.55
C LEU A 162 -4.25 -11.27 -1.86
N ARG A 163 -5.45 -10.70 -1.96
CA ARG A 163 -6.18 -10.58 -3.23
C ARG A 163 -5.73 -9.32 -3.96
N LEU A 164 -5.29 -9.48 -5.22
CA LEU A 164 -4.83 -8.36 -6.04
C LEU A 164 -5.69 -8.23 -7.30
N THR A 165 -6.27 -7.06 -7.52
CA THR A 165 -6.87 -6.68 -8.80
C THR A 165 -6.05 -5.54 -9.38
N ALA A 166 -5.35 -5.80 -10.48
CA ALA A 166 -4.54 -4.82 -11.17
C ALA A 166 -5.19 -4.43 -12.51
N VAL A 167 -5.37 -3.13 -12.70
CA VAL A 167 -5.69 -2.55 -14.01
C VAL A 167 -4.44 -1.85 -14.51
N ILE A 168 -3.85 -2.35 -15.59
CA ILE A 168 -2.64 -1.82 -16.18
C ILE A 168 -2.99 -1.10 -17.48
N ASP A 169 -2.58 0.16 -17.61
CA ASP A 169 -2.72 0.87 -18.88
C ASP A 169 -1.81 0.22 -19.95
N GLU A 170 -2.32 0.03 -21.16
CA GLU A 170 -1.58 -0.61 -22.24
C GLU A 170 -0.25 0.10 -22.54
N ASN A 171 -0.16 1.42 -22.27
CA ASN A 171 1.11 2.15 -22.39
C ASN A 171 2.21 1.56 -21.51
N ALA A 172 1.88 1.10 -20.30
CA ALA A 172 2.86 0.51 -19.39
C ALA A 172 3.44 -0.82 -19.92
N LEU A 173 2.67 -1.52 -20.77
CA LEU A 173 3.09 -2.78 -21.40
C LEU A 173 3.82 -2.58 -22.73
N ARG A 174 3.60 -1.44 -23.39
CA ARG A 174 4.20 -1.11 -24.70
C ARG A 174 5.46 -0.24 -24.61
N ARG A 175 5.63 0.49 -23.52
CA ARG A 175 6.72 1.47 -23.39
C ARG A 175 8.08 0.79 -23.33
N PRO A 176 8.98 1.05 -24.30
CA PRO A 176 10.32 0.46 -24.30
C PRO A 176 11.22 1.26 -23.34
N PHE A 177 11.35 0.83 -22.10
CA PHE A 177 12.31 1.40 -21.14
C PHE A 177 13.46 0.43 -20.79
N ALA A 178 13.38 -0.79 -21.29
CA ALA A 178 14.35 -1.85 -21.07
C ALA A 178 14.54 -2.69 -22.35
N GLU A 179 15.49 -3.61 -22.31
CA GLU A 179 15.75 -4.53 -23.43
C GLU A 179 14.51 -5.35 -23.81
N PRO A 180 14.26 -5.60 -25.11
CA PRO A 180 13.09 -6.34 -25.57
C PRO A 180 12.93 -7.73 -24.90
N ALA A 181 14.02 -8.44 -24.66
CA ALA A 181 14.01 -9.75 -24.00
C ALA A 181 13.44 -9.66 -22.56
N LEU A 182 13.78 -8.58 -21.83
CA LEU A 182 13.27 -8.32 -20.48
C LEU A 182 11.76 -8.02 -20.52
N MET A 183 11.33 -7.19 -21.45
CA MET A 183 9.90 -6.87 -21.62
C MET A 183 9.11 -8.12 -21.99
N ARG A 184 9.64 -8.99 -22.86
CA ARG A 184 9.05 -10.27 -23.20
C ARG A 184 8.86 -11.14 -21.94
N ALA A 185 9.93 -11.37 -21.18
CA ALA A 185 9.87 -12.17 -19.96
C ALA A 185 8.83 -11.64 -18.96
N GLN A 186 8.70 -10.30 -18.85
CA GLN A 186 7.68 -9.68 -18.00
C GLN A 186 6.26 -9.96 -18.51
N LEU A 187 6.01 -9.88 -19.81
CA LEU A 187 4.69 -10.17 -20.40
C LEU A 187 4.32 -11.65 -20.27
N GLU A 188 5.28 -12.55 -20.50
CA GLU A 188 5.11 -14.00 -20.29
C GLU A 188 4.76 -14.31 -18.83
N TYR A 189 5.49 -13.71 -17.89
CA TYR A 189 5.20 -13.85 -16.46
C TYR A 189 3.79 -13.36 -16.08
N LEU A 190 3.32 -12.25 -16.66
CA LEU A 190 1.95 -11.79 -16.42
C LEU A 190 0.91 -12.81 -16.88
N LEU A 191 1.11 -13.49 -18.02
CA LEU A 191 0.23 -14.57 -18.49
C LEU A 191 0.23 -15.75 -17.52
N ASP A 192 1.40 -16.16 -17.02
CA ASP A 192 1.55 -17.29 -16.11
C ASP A 192 0.83 -17.08 -14.78
N ILE A 193 0.82 -15.84 -14.27
CA ILE A 193 0.16 -15.55 -13.00
C ILE A 193 -1.34 -15.27 -13.13
N CYS A 194 -1.85 -15.00 -14.33
CA CYS A 194 -3.27 -14.69 -14.57
C CYS A 194 -4.24 -15.80 -14.14
N ASP A 195 -3.77 -17.03 -14.00
CA ASP A 195 -4.60 -18.17 -13.59
C ASP A 195 -4.64 -18.40 -12.07
N ARG A 196 -3.97 -17.54 -11.29
CA ARG A 196 -3.99 -17.62 -9.83
C ARG A 196 -5.33 -17.11 -9.27
N PRO A 197 -6.01 -17.86 -8.39
CA PRO A 197 -7.34 -17.48 -7.88
C PRO A 197 -7.39 -16.12 -7.16
N ALA A 198 -6.27 -15.72 -6.52
CA ALA A 198 -6.19 -14.47 -5.77
C ALA A 198 -5.83 -13.25 -6.64
N PHE A 199 -5.73 -13.44 -7.98
CA PHE A 199 -5.28 -12.40 -8.89
C PHE A 199 -6.29 -12.15 -10.02
N THR A 200 -6.52 -10.87 -10.32
CA THR A 200 -7.29 -10.42 -11.48
C THR A 200 -6.49 -9.36 -12.22
N LEU A 201 -6.20 -9.59 -13.49
CA LEU A 201 -5.56 -8.63 -14.39
C LEU A 201 -6.55 -8.11 -15.41
N GLN A 202 -6.58 -6.80 -15.55
CA GLN A 202 -7.23 -6.10 -16.65
C GLN A 202 -6.24 -5.18 -17.34
N VAL A 203 -6.24 -5.17 -18.65
CA VAL A 203 -5.51 -4.19 -19.45
C VAL A 203 -6.48 -3.10 -19.90
N ARG A 204 -6.12 -1.86 -19.70
CA ARG A 204 -6.87 -0.73 -20.25
C ARG A 204 -6.33 -0.41 -21.64
N PRO A 205 -7.09 -0.69 -22.73
CA PRO A 205 -6.62 -0.47 -24.09
C PRO A 205 -6.41 1.02 -24.39
N LEU A 206 -5.42 1.33 -25.21
CA LEU A 206 -5.18 2.69 -25.73
C LEU A 206 -6.41 3.29 -26.42
N ALA A 207 -7.18 2.46 -27.11
CA ALA A 207 -8.38 2.87 -27.81
C ALA A 207 -9.53 3.32 -26.91
N THR A 208 -9.44 3.03 -25.60
CA THR A 208 -10.49 3.41 -24.63
C THR A 208 -10.58 4.92 -24.38
N GLY A 209 -9.56 5.68 -24.75
CA GLY A 209 -9.50 7.15 -24.59
C GLY A 209 -9.23 7.59 -23.14
N ALA A 210 -9.53 8.86 -22.86
CA ALA A 210 -9.23 9.49 -21.58
C ALA A 210 -10.06 8.90 -20.42
N HIS A 211 -9.51 8.96 -19.21
CA HIS A 211 -10.13 8.51 -17.98
C HIS A 211 -10.02 9.56 -16.86
N VAL A 212 -10.72 9.32 -15.75
CA VAL A 212 -10.87 10.29 -14.66
C VAL A 212 -9.67 10.39 -13.70
N ALA A 213 -8.77 9.39 -13.69
CA ALA A 213 -7.64 9.38 -12.77
C ALA A 213 -6.42 10.01 -13.42
N PRO A 214 -5.85 11.09 -12.87
CA PRO A 214 -4.68 11.76 -13.44
C PRO A 214 -3.36 11.06 -13.11
N ALA A 215 -3.37 10.09 -12.20
CA ALA A 215 -2.18 9.37 -11.73
C ALA A 215 -2.53 7.91 -11.37
N SER A 216 -1.50 7.08 -11.29
CA SER A 216 -1.60 5.74 -10.71
C SER A 216 -2.00 5.81 -9.24
N PHE A 217 -2.80 4.85 -8.77
CA PHE A 217 -3.20 4.76 -7.37
C PHE A 217 -3.54 3.33 -6.98
N SER A 218 -3.49 3.05 -5.68
CA SER A 218 -3.92 1.77 -5.10
C SER A 218 -4.95 2.00 -4.00
N ILE A 219 -5.93 1.12 -3.90
CA ILE A 219 -6.90 1.07 -2.81
C ILE A 219 -6.62 -0.18 -2.00
N LEU A 220 -6.23 -0.01 -0.76
CA LEU A 220 -5.95 -1.09 0.19
C LEU A 220 -7.16 -1.29 1.09
N LYS A 221 -7.66 -2.51 1.17
CA LYS A 221 -8.75 -2.91 2.07
C LYS A 221 -8.24 -3.87 3.13
N PHE A 222 -8.80 -3.75 4.32
CA PHE A 222 -8.41 -4.54 5.48
C PHE A 222 -9.57 -5.42 5.94
N ALA A 223 -9.24 -6.56 6.58
CA ALA A 223 -10.25 -7.48 7.11
C ALA A 223 -10.97 -6.89 8.35
N SER A 224 -10.28 -6.04 9.12
CA SER A 224 -10.87 -5.38 10.29
C SER A 224 -11.79 -4.24 9.89
N ALA A 225 -13.03 -4.26 10.37
CA ALA A 225 -13.98 -3.18 10.17
C ALA A 225 -13.60 -1.87 10.91
N GLU A 226 -12.67 -1.93 11.84
CA GLU A 226 -12.15 -0.76 12.56
C GLU A 226 -11.10 0.02 11.75
N LEU A 227 -10.58 -0.59 10.68
CA LEU A 227 -9.62 0.04 9.77
C LEU A 227 -10.34 0.64 8.57
N PRO A 228 -10.17 1.94 8.30
CA PRO A 228 -10.66 2.51 7.06
C PRO A 228 -9.87 1.94 5.87
N ASP A 229 -10.53 1.79 4.73
CA ASP A 229 -9.82 1.60 3.46
C ASP A 229 -8.87 2.77 3.23
N VAL A 230 -7.70 2.51 2.65
CA VAL A 230 -6.68 3.54 2.39
C VAL A 230 -6.40 3.62 0.90
N VAL A 231 -6.49 4.83 0.36
CA VAL A 231 -6.00 5.12 -0.99
C VAL A 231 -4.57 5.62 -0.91
N TYR A 232 -3.70 4.97 -1.66
CA TYR A 232 -2.29 5.32 -1.82
C TYR A 232 -2.05 5.92 -3.19
N VAL A 233 -1.46 7.11 -3.24
CA VAL A 233 -1.04 7.78 -4.47
C VAL A 233 0.42 8.17 -4.33
N GLU A 234 1.28 7.57 -5.13
CA GLU A 234 2.72 7.81 -5.13
C GLU A 234 3.10 8.97 -6.03
N GLN A 235 4.06 9.74 -5.58
CA GLN A 235 4.70 10.85 -6.30
C GLN A 235 6.22 10.66 -6.28
N LEU A 236 6.96 11.44 -7.05
CA LEU A 236 8.42 11.32 -7.15
C LEU A 236 9.15 11.39 -5.80
N THR A 237 8.72 12.27 -4.89
CA THR A 237 9.41 12.56 -3.62
C THR A 237 8.51 12.38 -2.40
N SER A 238 7.28 11.92 -2.57
CA SER A 238 6.28 11.81 -1.50
C SER A 238 5.16 10.84 -1.86
N ALA A 239 4.26 10.57 -0.92
CA ALA A 239 3.03 9.87 -1.20
C ALA A 239 1.86 10.45 -0.41
N MET A 240 0.66 10.31 -0.94
CA MET A 240 -0.59 10.61 -0.24
C MET A 240 -1.23 9.32 0.27
N TYR A 241 -1.70 9.38 1.50
CA TYR A 241 -2.50 8.36 2.15
C TYR A 241 -3.85 8.97 2.50
N LEU A 242 -4.89 8.54 1.79
CA LEU A 242 -6.23 9.11 1.93
C LEU A 242 -7.13 8.05 2.58
N ASP A 243 -7.55 8.31 3.81
CA ASP A 243 -8.37 7.43 4.65
C ASP A 243 -9.74 8.02 4.97
N LYS A 244 -9.99 9.27 4.54
CA LYS A 244 -11.31 9.91 4.70
C LYS A 244 -12.33 9.22 3.79
N ALA A 245 -13.47 8.83 4.36
CA ALA A 245 -14.53 8.14 3.65
C ALA A 245 -14.92 8.81 2.31
N ALA A 246 -14.99 10.16 2.28
CA ALA A 246 -15.33 10.90 1.06
C ALA A 246 -14.30 10.72 -0.06
N ASP A 247 -13.01 10.65 0.27
CA ASP A 247 -11.93 10.43 -0.70
C ASP A 247 -11.92 8.97 -1.16
N VAL A 248 -12.00 8.02 -0.22
CA VAL A 248 -12.07 6.58 -0.53
C VAL A 248 -13.23 6.27 -1.48
N VAL A 249 -14.42 6.82 -1.22
CA VAL A 249 -15.59 6.66 -2.10
C VAL A 249 -15.31 7.19 -3.52
N ARG A 250 -14.67 8.35 -3.64
CA ARG A 250 -14.33 8.93 -4.96
C ARG A 250 -13.34 8.07 -5.74
N TYR A 251 -12.28 7.60 -5.09
CA TYR A 251 -11.28 6.72 -5.72
C TYR A 251 -11.84 5.35 -6.05
N THR A 252 -12.70 4.79 -5.20
CA THR A 252 -13.40 3.53 -5.49
C THR A 252 -14.29 3.67 -6.72
N ALA A 253 -15.08 4.74 -6.81
CA ALA A 253 -15.91 5.01 -7.98
C ALA A 253 -15.07 5.26 -9.26
N ALA A 254 -13.89 5.86 -9.14
CA ALA A 254 -12.96 6.00 -10.25
C ALA A 254 -12.41 4.64 -10.70
N MET A 255 -11.95 3.81 -9.75
CA MET A 255 -11.46 2.46 -10.02
C MET A 255 -12.53 1.58 -10.67
N ASP A 256 -13.79 1.68 -10.22
CA ASP A 256 -14.90 0.91 -10.81
C ASP A 256 -15.16 1.32 -12.26
N ARG A 257 -15.12 2.62 -12.56
CA ARG A 257 -15.24 3.12 -13.94
C ARG A 257 -14.07 2.71 -14.83
N ILE A 258 -12.84 2.77 -14.33
CA ILE A 258 -11.65 2.32 -15.05
C ILE A 258 -11.78 0.83 -15.34
N SER A 259 -12.10 0.00 -14.35
CA SER A 259 -12.27 -1.44 -14.53
C SER A 259 -13.40 -1.78 -15.53
N ALA A 260 -14.54 -1.10 -15.45
CA ALA A 260 -15.67 -1.32 -16.34
C ALA A 260 -15.40 -0.98 -17.82
N THR A 261 -14.46 -0.04 -18.05
CA THR A 261 -14.05 0.36 -19.41
C THR A 261 -12.75 -0.30 -19.88
N SER A 262 -12.16 -1.15 -19.06
CA SER A 262 -10.97 -1.95 -19.41
C SER A 262 -11.38 -3.29 -20.03
N ALA A 263 -10.44 -3.95 -20.69
CA ALA A 263 -10.62 -5.30 -21.20
C ALA A 263 -10.96 -6.26 -20.06
N THR A 264 -11.81 -7.23 -20.32
CA THR A 264 -12.05 -8.33 -19.38
C THR A 264 -10.75 -9.11 -19.13
N PRO A 265 -10.63 -9.91 -18.05
CA PRO A 265 -9.43 -10.70 -17.81
C PRO A 265 -9.02 -11.58 -19.01
N ASN A 266 -9.97 -12.21 -19.70
CA ASN A 266 -9.66 -13.01 -20.89
C ASN A 266 -9.19 -12.14 -22.07
N GLN A 267 -9.85 -11.03 -22.34
CA GLN A 267 -9.41 -10.09 -23.37
C GLN A 267 -8.04 -9.49 -23.06
N SER A 268 -7.74 -9.27 -21.78
CA SER A 268 -6.43 -8.79 -21.34
C SER A 268 -5.31 -9.78 -21.65
N LYS A 269 -5.56 -11.08 -21.47
CA LYS A 269 -4.61 -12.13 -21.91
C LYS A 269 -4.37 -12.09 -23.42
N GLU A 270 -5.44 -11.87 -24.22
CA GLU A 270 -5.29 -11.75 -25.68
C GLU A 270 -4.47 -10.51 -26.09
N ILE A 271 -4.66 -9.37 -25.41
CA ILE A 271 -3.85 -8.17 -25.64
C ILE A 271 -2.37 -8.49 -25.34
N ILE A 272 -2.06 -9.12 -24.21
CA ILE A 272 -0.68 -9.46 -23.85
C ILE A 272 -0.07 -10.44 -24.88
N ARG A 273 -0.83 -11.45 -25.34
CA ARG A 273 -0.38 -12.37 -26.40
C ARG A 273 -0.10 -11.66 -27.72
N ALA A 274 -0.94 -10.67 -28.07
CA ALA A 274 -0.72 -9.85 -29.28
C ALA A 274 0.57 -9.03 -29.16
N LEU A 275 0.84 -8.41 -27.99
CA LEU A 275 2.08 -7.70 -27.73
C LEU A 275 3.32 -8.58 -27.85
N LEU A 276 3.26 -9.81 -27.34
CA LEU A 276 4.34 -10.79 -27.48
C LEU A 276 4.62 -11.12 -28.94
N LYS A 277 3.57 -11.32 -29.75
CA LYS A 277 3.72 -11.57 -31.20
C LYS A 277 4.32 -10.37 -31.95
N GLU A 278 3.92 -9.16 -31.61
CA GLU A 278 4.49 -7.94 -32.20
C GLU A 278 6.02 -7.86 -31.96
N MET A 279 6.47 -8.29 -30.76
CA MET A 279 7.89 -8.32 -30.40
C MET A 279 8.70 -9.43 -31.11
N GLU A 280 8.03 -10.46 -31.65
CA GLU A 280 8.68 -11.54 -32.44
C GLU A 280 8.95 -11.10 -33.89
N GLY A 281 8.21 -10.12 -34.38
CA GLY A 281 8.33 -9.62 -35.75
C GLY A 281 9.19 -8.37 -35.90
N SER A 282 9.70 -7.83 -34.78
CA SER A 282 10.56 -6.64 -34.73
C SER A 282 12.01 -6.99 -34.51
#